data_a9676f2d2ea5084a0a676dfb751f4705
#
_entry.id   a9676f2d2ea5084a0a676dfb751f4705
#
_cell.length_a   1.000
_cell.length_b   1.000
_cell.length_c   1.000
_cell.angle_alpha   90.00
_cell.angle_beta   90.00
_cell.angle_gamma   90.00
#
_symmetry.space_group_name_H-M   'P 1'
#
loop_
_entity.id
_entity.type
_entity.pdbx_description
1 polymer ?
#
loop_
_entity_poly.entity_id
_entity_poly.type
_entity_poly.pdbx_seq_one_letter_code
_entity_poly.pdbx_strand_id
1 'polypeptide(L)'
;MTKVAINGFGRIGRLAFRQIFEDESMEVVAINDLTDPEMLAHLLKYDSVQGRYKGHTVTWDTDSITVDGKDIPVFAMQDAKDLPWKELGVDIVLECTGFYTTKAKSQAHIDAGAKKVVISAPAGEDLKTIVYGTNHETLTADDHIISAASCTTNCLAPMAKTLNNYREVRTGFMTTIHAYTGDQMILDGPHRKGDLRRARAGAINIVPNSTGAAKAIGLVIPELDGKLIGSAQRVPVPSGSITILDATLKDETDTVSVEGINEAMKAAANESFGYTEEELVSSDIIGMEYGSLFDATQTLAQRCGTNIYEVRVVAWYDNENSYVSQMVRTLRYLKKFV
;
A
#
# COMPACT_ATOMS: atom_id res chain seq x y z
N MET A 1 11.84 -19.19 11.43
CA MET A 1 11.42 -18.20 10.41
C MET A 1 9.92 -18.32 10.20
N THR A 2 9.22 -17.19 10.05
CA THR A 2 7.79 -17.18 9.73
C THR A 2 7.61 -17.54 8.26
N LYS A 3 6.78 -18.56 7.99
CA LYS A 3 6.51 -19.06 6.67
C LYS A 3 5.42 -18.26 5.97
N VAL A 4 5.78 -17.62 4.87
CA VAL A 4 4.88 -16.76 4.07
C VAL A 4 4.58 -17.44 2.73
N ALA A 5 3.31 -17.50 2.36
CA ALA A 5 2.90 -17.83 1.00
C ALA A 5 2.37 -16.58 0.30
N ILE A 6 2.64 -16.45 -0.99
CA ILE A 6 2.17 -15.34 -1.81
C ILE A 6 1.12 -15.86 -2.80
N ASN A 7 -0.12 -15.39 -2.66
CA ASN A 7 -1.19 -15.68 -3.60
C ASN A 7 -1.36 -14.52 -4.58
N GLY A 8 -1.00 -14.72 -5.84
CA GLY A 8 -0.91 -13.69 -6.88
C GLY A 8 0.50 -13.09 -6.98
N PHE A 9 1.22 -13.44 -8.02
CA PHE A 9 2.59 -13.00 -8.27
C PHE A 9 2.68 -11.88 -9.32
N GLY A 10 1.69 -10.97 -9.26
CA GLY A 10 1.66 -9.72 -10.02
C GLY A 10 2.69 -8.70 -9.53
N ARG A 11 2.49 -7.40 -9.82
CA ARG A 11 3.38 -6.31 -9.42
C ARG A 11 3.68 -6.34 -7.91
N ILE A 12 2.62 -6.34 -7.09
CA ILE A 12 2.73 -6.28 -5.63
C ILE A 12 3.35 -7.55 -5.06
N GLY A 13 2.91 -8.74 -5.52
CA GLY A 13 3.46 -10.02 -5.05
C GLY A 13 4.95 -10.16 -5.33
N ARG A 14 5.42 -9.76 -6.52
CA ARG A 14 6.85 -9.81 -6.87
C ARG A 14 7.71 -8.84 -6.07
N LEU A 15 7.23 -7.61 -5.85
CA LEU A 15 7.97 -6.66 -5.02
C LEU A 15 7.99 -7.08 -3.55
N ALA A 16 6.88 -7.63 -3.04
CA ALA A 16 6.85 -8.20 -1.70
C ALA A 16 7.81 -9.38 -1.57
N PHE A 17 7.85 -10.27 -2.58
CA PHE A 17 8.82 -11.35 -2.63
C PHE A 17 10.26 -10.83 -2.49
N ARG A 18 10.66 -9.82 -3.28
CA ARG A 18 12.01 -9.23 -3.22
C ARG A 18 12.36 -8.76 -1.82
N GLN A 19 11.44 -8.09 -1.11
CA GLN A 19 11.68 -7.59 0.25
C GLN A 19 11.64 -8.70 1.31
N ILE A 20 10.76 -9.69 1.19
CA ILE A 20 10.67 -10.81 2.14
C ILE A 20 11.88 -11.74 1.99
N PHE A 21 12.36 -11.94 0.76
CA PHE A 21 13.51 -12.82 0.51
C PHE A 21 14.81 -12.33 1.17
N GLU A 22 14.96 -11.00 1.35
CA GLU A 22 16.06 -10.36 2.07
C GLU A 22 15.88 -10.39 3.61
N ASP A 23 14.72 -10.79 4.12
CA ASP A 23 14.43 -10.77 5.55
C ASP A 23 14.68 -12.14 6.19
N GLU A 24 15.81 -12.27 6.89
CA GLU A 24 16.21 -13.53 7.57
C GLU A 24 15.17 -14.06 8.57
N SER A 25 14.19 -13.26 8.95
CA SER A 25 13.15 -13.63 9.92
C SER A 25 11.90 -14.24 9.26
N MET A 26 11.80 -14.15 7.94
CA MET A 26 10.68 -14.66 7.13
C MET A 26 11.18 -15.57 6.01
N GLU A 27 10.33 -16.42 5.52
CA GLU A 27 10.62 -17.33 4.41
C GLU A 27 9.43 -17.43 3.48
N VAL A 28 9.65 -17.15 2.19
CA VAL A 28 8.64 -17.47 1.16
C VAL A 28 8.71 -18.97 0.88
N VAL A 29 7.65 -19.68 1.25
CA VAL A 29 7.56 -21.15 1.11
C VAL A 29 6.76 -21.60 -0.08
N ALA A 30 5.96 -20.71 -0.67
CA ALA A 30 5.16 -21.00 -1.85
C ALA A 30 4.66 -19.74 -2.54
N ILE A 31 4.42 -19.87 -3.84
CA ILE A 31 3.72 -18.90 -4.69
C ILE A 31 2.53 -19.61 -5.31
N ASN A 32 1.39 -18.93 -5.43
CA ASN A 32 0.28 -19.37 -6.28
C ASN A 32 -0.04 -18.29 -7.31
N ASP A 33 0.03 -18.65 -8.59
CA ASP A 33 -0.38 -17.79 -9.71
C ASP A 33 -0.80 -18.68 -10.89
N LEU A 34 -1.73 -18.24 -11.71
CA LEU A 34 -2.20 -19.01 -12.86
C LEU A 34 -1.26 -18.93 -14.07
N THR A 35 -0.22 -18.11 -13.98
CA THR A 35 0.83 -17.93 -14.99
C THR A 35 1.95 -18.96 -14.75
N ASP A 36 2.59 -19.40 -15.83
CA ASP A 36 3.69 -20.38 -15.75
C ASP A 36 4.94 -19.82 -15.04
N PRO A 37 5.76 -20.71 -14.42
CA PRO A 37 6.95 -20.32 -13.67
C PRO A 37 8.00 -19.56 -14.49
N GLU A 38 8.15 -19.86 -15.79
CA GLU A 38 9.10 -19.18 -16.67
C GLU A 38 8.77 -17.68 -16.77
N MET A 39 7.51 -17.35 -17.06
CA MET A 39 7.06 -15.97 -17.16
C MET A 39 7.18 -15.25 -15.81
N LEU A 40 6.79 -15.91 -14.72
CA LEU A 40 6.87 -15.34 -13.37
C LEU A 40 8.33 -15.06 -12.96
N ALA A 41 9.25 -15.99 -13.22
CA ALA A 41 10.68 -15.83 -12.96
C ALA A 41 11.28 -14.70 -13.81
N HIS A 42 10.92 -14.63 -15.10
CA HIS A 42 11.35 -13.55 -15.99
C HIS A 42 10.91 -12.18 -15.45
N LEU A 43 9.65 -12.04 -15.05
CA LEU A 43 9.11 -10.79 -14.51
C LEU A 43 9.60 -10.48 -13.08
N LEU A 44 10.02 -11.48 -12.29
CA LEU A 44 10.71 -11.26 -11.04
C LEU A 44 12.11 -10.67 -11.26
N LYS A 45 12.82 -11.19 -12.27
CA LYS A 45 14.18 -10.77 -12.62
C LYS A 45 14.23 -9.39 -13.25
N TYR A 46 13.26 -9.07 -14.14
CA TYR A 46 13.24 -7.83 -14.92
C TYR A 46 11.98 -7.04 -14.62
N ASP A 47 12.15 -5.82 -14.16
CA ASP A 47 11.07 -4.89 -13.89
C ASP A 47 11.38 -3.55 -14.55
N SER A 48 10.47 -3.06 -15.41
CA SER A 48 10.66 -1.84 -16.19
C SER A 48 10.61 -0.58 -15.32
N VAL A 49 9.98 -0.63 -14.17
CA VAL A 49 9.80 0.52 -13.26
C VAL A 49 10.76 0.43 -12.08
N GLN A 50 10.75 -0.72 -11.38
CA GLN A 50 11.54 -0.94 -10.16
C GLN A 50 12.96 -1.49 -10.45
N GLY A 51 13.27 -1.71 -11.73
CA GLY A 51 14.58 -2.20 -12.15
C GLY A 51 14.80 -3.70 -11.93
N ARG A 52 15.96 -4.16 -12.37
CA ARG A 52 16.35 -5.58 -12.26
C ARG A 52 16.50 -5.98 -10.80
N TYR A 53 16.16 -7.25 -10.49
CA TYR A 53 16.46 -7.87 -9.21
C TYR A 53 17.96 -8.18 -9.15
N LYS A 54 18.74 -7.14 -8.79
CA LYS A 54 20.21 -7.19 -8.81
C LYS A 54 20.74 -8.01 -7.62
N GLY A 55 21.87 -8.70 -7.83
CA GLY A 55 22.52 -9.49 -6.78
C GLY A 55 21.98 -10.91 -6.66
N HIS A 56 20.86 -11.24 -7.32
CA HIS A 56 20.20 -12.54 -7.25
C HIS A 56 20.22 -13.28 -8.58
N THR A 57 20.44 -14.58 -8.49
CA THR A 57 20.22 -15.52 -9.60
C THR A 57 18.76 -15.99 -9.56
N VAL A 58 18.05 -15.88 -10.69
CA VAL A 58 16.66 -16.36 -10.80
C VAL A 58 16.58 -17.32 -11.96
N THR A 59 16.17 -18.55 -11.66
CA THR A 59 15.90 -19.62 -12.64
C THR A 59 14.53 -20.23 -12.35
N TRP A 60 14.08 -21.17 -13.18
CA TRP A 60 12.79 -21.83 -13.03
C TRP A 60 12.86 -23.27 -13.50
N ASP A 61 11.92 -24.07 -13.06
CA ASP A 61 11.58 -25.39 -13.55
C ASP A 61 10.07 -25.45 -13.82
N THR A 62 9.55 -26.62 -14.10
CA THR A 62 8.16 -26.87 -14.50
C THR A 62 7.14 -26.37 -13.47
N ASP A 63 7.49 -26.43 -12.18
CA ASP A 63 6.60 -26.15 -11.04
C ASP A 63 7.26 -25.31 -9.93
N SER A 64 8.41 -24.68 -10.21
CA SER A 64 9.14 -23.87 -9.23
C SER A 64 9.86 -22.68 -9.83
N ILE A 65 10.16 -21.71 -8.97
CA ILE A 65 11.12 -20.63 -9.21
C ILE A 65 12.26 -20.83 -8.22
N THR A 66 13.49 -20.84 -8.73
CA THR A 66 14.69 -20.93 -7.89
C THR A 66 15.34 -19.56 -7.80
N VAL A 67 15.55 -19.07 -6.57
CA VAL A 67 16.30 -17.83 -6.29
C VAL A 67 17.49 -18.18 -5.40
N ASP A 68 18.70 -17.88 -5.88
CA ASP A 68 19.98 -18.17 -5.21
C ASP A 68 20.11 -19.63 -4.70
N GLY A 69 19.60 -20.57 -5.50
CA GLY A 69 19.61 -21.99 -5.19
C GLY A 69 18.52 -22.46 -4.24
N LYS A 70 17.61 -21.58 -3.83
CA LYS A 70 16.43 -21.91 -3.03
C LYS A 70 15.22 -22.09 -3.93
N ASP A 71 14.67 -23.31 -3.97
CA ASP A 71 13.49 -23.64 -4.74
C ASP A 71 12.22 -23.22 -4.01
N ILE A 72 11.35 -22.52 -4.72
CA ILE A 72 10.07 -22.04 -4.24
C ILE A 72 8.98 -22.62 -5.16
N PRO A 73 8.13 -23.54 -4.66
CA PRO A 73 7.09 -24.14 -5.45
C PRO A 73 6.06 -23.11 -5.92
N VAL A 74 5.63 -23.25 -7.17
CA VAL A 74 4.60 -22.43 -7.81
C VAL A 74 3.38 -23.30 -8.08
N PHE A 75 2.28 -22.96 -7.42
CA PHE A 75 0.98 -23.59 -7.65
C PHE A 75 0.16 -22.78 -8.65
N ALA A 76 -0.73 -23.43 -9.39
CA ALA A 76 -1.64 -22.80 -10.34
C ALA A 76 -3.11 -23.13 -9.99
N MET A 77 -3.46 -22.97 -8.70
CA MET A 77 -4.79 -23.28 -8.18
C MET A 77 -5.70 -22.06 -8.26
N GLN A 78 -6.87 -22.22 -8.88
CA GLN A 78 -7.85 -21.15 -9.00
C GLN A 78 -8.63 -20.92 -7.69
N ASP A 79 -8.96 -22.00 -6.97
CA ASP A 79 -9.64 -21.91 -5.67
C ASP A 79 -8.61 -22.01 -4.54
N ALA A 80 -8.61 -21.01 -3.69
CA ALA A 80 -7.65 -20.91 -2.59
C ALA A 80 -7.80 -22.02 -1.54
N LYS A 81 -8.98 -22.67 -1.43
CA LYS A 81 -9.18 -23.81 -0.51
C LYS A 81 -8.42 -25.08 -0.92
N ASP A 82 -8.02 -25.20 -2.20
CA ASP A 82 -7.30 -26.35 -2.71
C ASP A 82 -5.77 -26.21 -2.54
N LEU A 83 -5.32 -25.05 -2.00
CA LEU A 83 -3.91 -24.77 -1.79
C LEU A 83 -3.35 -25.51 -0.57
N PRO A 84 -2.13 -26.06 -0.63
CA PRO A 84 -1.60 -26.93 0.40
C PRO A 84 -0.98 -26.16 1.60
N TRP A 85 -1.65 -25.12 2.08
CA TRP A 85 -1.10 -24.26 3.14
C TRP A 85 -0.84 -25.00 4.45
N LYS A 86 -1.73 -25.95 4.78
CA LYS A 86 -1.55 -26.79 5.98
C LYS A 86 -0.31 -27.68 5.88
N GLU A 87 -0.10 -28.31 4.73
CA GLU A 87 1.02 -29.23 4.50
C GLU A 87 2.36 -28.51 4.52
N LEU A 88 2.40 -27.29 3.96
CA LEU A 88 3.57 -26.43 3.94
C LEU A 88 3.81 -25.73 5.29
N GLY A 89 2.82 -25.75 6.18
CA GLY A 89 2.87 -25.07 7.47
C GLY A 89 2.90 -23.55 7.33
N VAL A 90 2.10 -23.01 6.40
CA VAL A 90 2.05 -21.56 6.13
C VAL A 90 1.53 -20.80 7.34
N ASP A 91 2.32 -19.85 7.83
CA ASP A 91 1.94 -18.95 8.91
C ASP A 91 1.07 -17.80 8.39
N ILE A 92 1.52 -17.15 7.31
CA ILE A 92 0.83 -15.97 6.77
C ILE A 92 0.70 -16.13 5.26
N VAL A 93 -0.51 -15.93 4.74
CA VAL A 93 -0.74 -15.72 3.30
C VAL A 93 -0.78 -14.24 3.00
N LEU A 94 0.03 -13.80 2.04
CA LEU A 94 -0.05 -12.50 1.43
C LEU A 94 -0.94 -12.60 0.19
N GLU A 95 -2.16 -12.04 0.28
CA GLU A 95 -3.16 -12.08 -0.79
C GLU A 95 -2.98 -10.91 -1.75
N CYS A 96 -2.47 -11.16 -2.93
CA CYS A 96 -2.13 -10.17 -3.96
C CYS A 96 -2.89 -10.33 -5.28
N THR A 97 -3.89 -11.23 -5.37
CA THR A 97 -4.63 -11.48 -6.62
C THR A 97 -5.65 -10.39 -6.95
N GLY A 98 -6.15 -9.68 -5.92
CA GLY A 98 -7.29 -8.77 -6.04
C GLY A 98 -8.66 -9.46 -6.19
N PHE A 99 -8.74 -10.79 -5.99
CA PHE A 99 -10.00 -11.56 -6.00
C PHE A 99 -10.53 -11.83 -4.60
N TYR A 100 -9.67 -12.13 -3.64
CA TYR A 100 -10.00 -12.44 -2.24
C TYR A 100 -9.94 -11.18 -1.40
N THR A 101 -10.71 -10.14 -1.77
CA THR A 101 -10.68 -8.81 -1.16
C THR A 101 -11.77 -8.59 -0.11
N THR A 102 -12.30 -9.64 0.49
CA THR A 102 -13.26 -9.57 1.60
C THR A 102 -12.92 -10.63 2.63
N LYS A 103 -13.33 -10.44 3.89
CA LYS A 103 -13.13 -11.43 4.95
C LYS A 103 -13.68 -12.79 4.56
N ALA A 104 -14.93 -12.83 4.05
CA ALA A 104 -15.59 -14.06 3.65
C ALA A 104 -14.84 -14.83 2.54
N LYS A 105 -14.32 -14.13 1.54
CA LYS A 105 -13.52 -14.78 0.48
C LYS A 105 -12.17 -15.25 1.00
N SER A 106 -11.47 -14.42 1.77
CA SER A 106 -10.15 -14.73 2.32
C SER A 106 -10.18 -15.86 3.35
N GLN A 107 -11.35 -16.20 3.88
CA GLN A 107 -11.53 -17.36 4.75
C GLN A 107 -11.06 -18.67 4.09
N ALA A 108 -11.13 -18.77 2.75
CA ALA A 108 -10.64 -19.90 2.00
C ALA A 108 -9.16 -20.23 2.29
N HIS A 109 -8.31 -19.23 2.53
CA HIS A 109 -6.91 -19.46 2.89
C HIS A 109 -6.76 -20.00 4.32
N ILE A 110 -7.59 -19.56 5.25
CA ILE A 110 -7.63 -20.09 6.62
C ILE A 110 -8.12 -21.55 6.60
N ASP A 111 -9.15 -21.82 5.80
CA ASP A 111 -9.70 -23.17 5.65
C ASP A 111 -8.68 -24.13 5.00
N ALA A 112 -7.82 -23.62 4.12
CA ALA A 112 -6.67 -24.33 3.54
C ALA A 112 -5.51 -24.55 4.53
N GLY A 113 -5.58 -23.92 5.73
CA GLY A 113 -4.63 -24.16 6.82
C GLY A 113 -3.62 -23.04 7.11
N ALA A 114 -3.74 -21.89 6.48
CA ALA A 114 -2.96 -20.71 6.87
C ALA A 114 -3.44 -20.18 8.24
N LYS A 115 -2.52 -19.66 9.06
CA LYS A 115 -2.88 -19.08 10.35
C LYS A 115 -3.43 -17.65 10.23
N LYS A 116 -2.87 -16.88 9.30
CA LYS A 116 -3.26 -15.48 9.05
C LYS A 116 -3.26 -15.15 7.55
N VAL A 117 -4.05 -14.13 7.19
CA VAL A 117 -4.10 -13.58 5.82
C VAL A 117 -3.96 -12.07 5.87
N VAL A 118 -3.06 -11.54 5.05
CA VAL A 118 -2.92 -10.09 4.80
C VAL A 118 -3.39 -9.80 3.38
N ILE A 119 -4.49 -9.06 3.26
CA ILE A 119 -5.06 -8.67 1.96
C ILE A 119 -4.37 -7.39 1.48
N SER A 120 -3.77 -7.43 0.29
CA SER A 120 -3.08 -6.29 -0.33
C SER A 120 -4.02 -5.30 -1.01
N ALA A 121 -5.20 -5.06 -0.44
CA ALA A 121 -6.22 -4.17 -0.96
C ALA A 121 -7.18 -3.73 0.16
N PRO A 122 -7.95 -2.65 -0.03
CA PRO A 122 -9.10 -2.35 0.83
C PRO A 122 -10.09 -3.52 0.82
N ALA A 123 -10.57 -3.97 1.98
CA ALA A 123 -11.28 -5.23 2.12
C ALA A 123 -12.61 -5.17 2.93
N GLY A 124 -13.21 -4.00 3.03
CA GLY A 124 -14.47 -3.79 3.75
C GLY A 124 -14.28 -3.32 5.19
N GLU A 125 -15.39 -3.31 5.94
CA GLU A 125 -15.43 -2.78 7.32
C GLU A 125 -15.55 -3.91 8.37
N ASP A 126 -15.71 -5.16 7.92
CA ASP A 126 -15.87 -6.36 8.76
C ASP A 126 -14.54 -7.00 9.20
N LEU A 127 -13.43 -6.36 8.87
CA LEU A 127 -12.09 -6.74 9.28
C LEU A 127 -11.21 -5.49 9.51
N LYS A 128 -10.14 -5.64 10.28
CA LYS A 128 -9.23 -4.51 10.54
C LYS A 128 -8.49 -4.07 9.29
N THR A 129 -8.51 -2.76 9.04
CA THR A 129 -7.67 -2.08 8.05
C THR A 129 -6.46 -1.49 8.75
N ILE A 130 -5.27 -1.93 8.37
CA ILE A 130 -4.01 -1.59 9.04
C ILE A 130 -3.13 -0.73 8.13
N VAL A 131 -2.64 0.36 8.70
CA VAL A 131 -1.54 1.17 8.19
C VAL A 131 -0.40 1.11 9.21
N TYR A 132 0.73 0.52 8.82
CA TYR A 132 1.89 0.43 9.70
C TYR A 132 2.38 1.84 10.11
N GLY A 133 2.80 2.00 11.35
CA GLY A 133 3.16 3.30 11.92
C GLY A 133 1.97 4.18 12.33
N THR A 134 0.74 3.79 11.98
CA THR A 134 -0.47 4.57 12.34
C THR A 134 -1.38 3.85 13.34
N ASN A 135 -1.79 2.60 13.03
CA ASN A 135 -2.69 1.82 13.88
C ASN A 135 -2.31 0.34 14.03
N HIS A 136 -1.12 -0.07 13.57
CA HIS A 136 -0.68 -1.49 13.60
C HIS A 136 -0.64 -2.08 15.02
N GLU A 137 -0.47 -1.25 16.05
CA GLU A 137 -0.48 -1.67 17.46
C GLU A 137 -1.85 -2.14 17.94
N THR A 138 -2.92 -1.88 17.18
CA THR A 138 -4.26 -2.40 17.46
C THR A 138 -4.43 -3.89 17.14
N LEU A 139 -3.44 -4.49 16.45
CA LEU A 139 -3.46 -5.90 16.10
C LEU A 139 -3.32 -6.80 17.33
N THR A 140 -4.07 -7.89 17.31
CA THR A 140 -4.08 -8.91 18.34
C THR A 140 -3.92 -10.31 17.74
N ALA A 141 -3.79 -11.32 18.58
CA ALA A 141 -3.73 -12.72 18.15
C ALA A 141 -5.00 -13.18 17.41
N ASP A 142 -6.16 -12.59 17.75
CA ASP A 142 -7.47 -12.96 17.19
C ASP A 142 -7.70 -12.38 15.78
N ASP A 143 -6.83 -11.48 15.32
CA ASP A 143 -6.92 -10.90 13.98
C ASP A 143 -6.33 -11.87 12.94
N HIS A 144 -7.15 -12.78 12.43
CA HIS A 144 -6.70 -13.79 11.46
C HIS A 144 -6.67 -13.29 10.03
N ILE A 145 -7.56 -12.36 9.66
CA ILE A 145 -7.65 -11.78 8.32
C ILE A 145 -7.67 -10.27 8.47
N ILE A 146 -6.72 -9.58 7.83
CA ILE A 146 -6.60 -8.12 7.87
C ILE A 146 -6.41 -7.54 6.47
N SER A 147 -6.73 -6.27 6.32
CA SER A 147 -6.40 -5.47 5.13
C SER A 147 -5.18 -4.60 5.41
N ALA A 148 -4.22 -4.58 4.49
CA ALA A 148 -3.11 -3.62 4.48
C ALA A 148 -3.50 -2.27 3.84
N ALA A 149 -4.80 -1.97 3.72
CA ALA A 149 -5.34 -0.76 3.12
C ALA A 149 -4.96 -0.60 1.62
N SER A 150 -4.97 0.63 1.12
CA SER A 150 -4.44 0.99 -0.20
C SER A 150 -3.13 1.77 -0.08
N CYS A 151 -2.38 1.89 -1.18
CA CYS A 151 -1.18 2.72 -1.25
C CYS A 151 -1.48 4.19 -0.86
N THR A 152 -2.57 4.74 -1.35
CA THR A 152 -3.02 6.11 -1.04
C THR A 152 -3.38 6.26 0.45
N THR A 153 -4.07 5.27 1.05
CA THR A 153 -4.39 5.29 2.48
C THR A 153 -3.12 5.22 3.34
N ASN A 154 -2.13 4.41 2.94
CA ASN A 154 -0.84 4.33 3.62
C ASN A 154 -0.05 5.65 3.55
N CYS A 155 -0.20 6.42 2.47
CA CYS A 155 0.39 7.74 2.35
C CYS A 155 -0.37 8.79 3.19
N LEU A 156 -1.69 8.83 3.10
CA LEU A 156 -2.53 9.84 3.75
C LEU A 156 -2.55 9.71 5.27
N ALA A 157 -2.62 8.48 5.80
CA ALA A 157 -2.90 8.24 7.21
C ALA A 157 -1.87 8.86 8.18
N PRO A 158 -0.54 8.63 8.04
CA PRO A 158 0.42 9.22 8.97
C PRO A 158 0.44 10.75 8.91
N MET A 159 0.31 11.33 7.71
CA MET A 159 0.24 12.77 7.51
C MET A 159 -1.02 13.37 8.15
N ALA A 160 -2.19 12.77 7.92
CA ALA A 160 -3.45 13.22 8.49
C ALA A 160 -3.49 13.07 10.03
N LYS A 161 -2.93 11.97 10.57
CA LYS A 161 -2.81 11.75 12.01
C LYS A 161 -1.95 12.80 12.67
N THR A 162 -0.78 13.09 12.09
CA THR A 162 0.15 14.09 12.60
C THR A 162 -0.46 15.48 12.56
N LEU A 163 -1.15 15.83 11.46
CA LEU A 163 -1.84 17.12 11.36
C LEU A 163 -2.96 17.25 12.39
N ASN A 164 -3.76 16.20 12.61
CA ASN A 164 -4.84 16.20 13.61
C ASN A 164 -4.30 16.26 15.05
N ASN A 165 -3.13 15.66 15.31
CA ASN A 165 -2.45 15.76 16.59
C ASN A 165 -1.85 17.18 16.82
N TYR A 166 -1.39 17.85 15.77
CA TYR A 166 -0.91 19.22 15.82
C TYR A 166 -2.05 20.19 16.14
N ARG A 167 -3.16 20.11 15.38
CA ARG A 167 -4.40 20.86 15.62
C ARG A 167 -5.59 20.08 15.08
N GLU A 168 -6.73 20.21 15.74
CA GLU A 168 -7.95 19.50 15.35
C GLU A 168 -8.33 19.77 13.88
N VAL A 169 -8.34 18.71 13.07
CA VAL A 169 -8.89 18.73 11.71
C VAL A 169 -10.42 18.72 11.79
N ARG A 170 -11.05 19.76 11.28
CA ARG A 170 -12.53 19.89 11.21
C ARG A 170 -13.09 19.21 9.97
N THR A 171 -12.50 19.53 8.84
CA THR A 171 -12.84 18.97 7.52
C THR A 171 -11.59 18.96 6.65
N GLY A 172 -11.59 18.13 5.61
CA GLY A 172 -10.49 18.14 4.64
C GLY A 172 -10.88 17.58 3.29
N PHE A 173 -10.20 18.06 2.27
CA PHE A 173 -10.32 17.56 0.91
C PHE A 173 -8.99 16.93 0.49
N MET A 174 -8.99 15.63 0.24
CA MET A 174 -7.82 14.92 -0.23
C MET A 174 -7.85 14.77 -1.75
N THR A 175 -6.78 15.14 -2.41
CA THR A 175 -6.57 14.85 -3.83
C THR A 175 -5.31 14.02 -3.99
N THR A 176 -5.40 12.88 -4.66
CA THR A 176 -4.19 12.16 -5.09
C THR A 176 -3.99 12.28 -6.60
N ILE A 177 -2.78 12.70 -6.99
CA ILE A 177 -2.29 12.62 -8.36
C ILE A 177 -1.49 11.34 -8.44
N HIS A 178 -2.05 10.33 -9.11
CA HIS A 178 -1.62 8.94 -9.01
C HIS A 178 -1.06 8.44 -10.33
N ALA A 179 0.03 7.72 -10.29
CA ALA A 179 0.55 6.99 -11.45
C ALA A 179 -0.50 6.04 -12.03
N TYR A 180 -0.42 5.73 -13.32
CA TYR A 180 -1.27 4.70 -13.91
C TYR A 180 -0.91 3.32 -13.31
N THR A 181 -1.87 2.40 -13.30
CA THR A 181 -1.68 1.04 -12.78
C THR A 181 -2.27 0.02 -13.76
N GLY A 182 -1.94 -1.26 -13.58
CA GLY A 182 -2.32 -2.35 -14.46
C GLY A 182 -3.84 -2.62 -14.57
N ASP A 183 -4.68 -1.88 -13.86
CA ASP A 183 -6.12 -1.90 -14.03
C ASP A 183 -6.63 -0.97 -15.14
N GLN A 184 -5.76 -0.10 -15.67
CA GLN A 184 -6.05 0.74 -16.84
C GLN A 184 -5.63 0.05 -18.14
N MET A 185 -6.19 0.50 -19.27
CA MET A 185 -5.83 -0.01 -20.58
C MET A 185 -4.55 0.65 -21.11
N ILE A 186 -3.75 -0.07 -21.88
CA ILE A 186 -2.61 0.48 -22.64
C ILE A 186 -3.14 1.35 -23.77
N LEU A 187 -4.04 0.80 -24.59
CA LEU A 187 -4.86 1.51 -25.58
C LEU A 187 -6.33 1.41 -25.18
N ASP A 188 -7.20 2.23 -25.78
CA ASP A 188 -8.62 2.20 -25.50
C ASP A 188 -9.19 0.78 -25.70
N GLY A 189 -9.85 0.25 -24.67
CA GLY A 189 -10.41 -1.09 -24.71
C GLY A 189 -11.39 -1.35 -23.56
N PRO A 190 -12.17 -2.43 -23.63
CA PRO A 190 -13.20 -2.71 -22.61
C PRO A 190 -12.55 -2.99 -21.24
N HIS A 191 -12.93 -2.19 -20.25
CA HIS A 191 -12.49 -2.41 -18.88
C HIS A 191 -13.29 -3.53 -18.19
N ARG A 192 -12.60 -4.47 -17.54
CA ARG A 192 -13.21 -5.67 -16.92
C ARG A 192 -14.33 -5.41 -15.91
N LYS A 193 -14.35 -4.21 -15.29
CA LYS A 193 -15.38 -3.77 -14.33
C LYS A 193 -16.33 -2.72 -14.91
N GLY A 194 -16.28 -2.45 -16.23
CA GLY A 194 -17.15 -1.48 -16.89
C GLY A 194 -16.85 -0.01 -16.60
N ASP A 195 -15.69 0.32 -16.04
CA ASP A 195 -15.29 1.72 -15.80
C ASP A 195 -14.88 2.38 -17.12
N LEU A 196 -15.68 3.34 -17.59
CA LEU A 196 -15.50 4.00 -18.88
C LEU A 196 -14.25 4.88 -18.94
N ARG A 197 -13.79 5.44 -17.81
CA ARG A 197 -12.58 6.24 -17.76
C ARG A 197 -11.33 5.39 -17.74
N ARG A 198 -11.32 4.29 -16.97
CA ARG A 198 -10.21 3.33 -16.94
C ARG A 198 -10.10 2.49 -18.21
N ALA A 199 -11.15 2.49 -19.05
CA ALA A 199 -11.13 1.91 -20.39
C ALA A 199 -10.25 2.67 -21.39
N ARG A 200 -9.82 3.88 -21.04
CA ARG A 200 -8.98 4.72 -21.90
C ARG A 200 -7.49 4.48 -21.63
N ALA A 201 -6.67 4.78 -22.64
CA ALA A 201 -5.22 4.61 -22.60
C ALA A 201 -4.56 5.38 -21.44
N GLY A 202 -3.92 4.65 -20.52
CA GLY A 202 -3.37 5.20 -19.29
C GLY A 202 -2.16 6.09 -19.48
N ALA A 203 -1.31 5.80 -20.49
CA ALA A 203 -0.04 6.47 -20.69
C ALA A 203 -0.14 7.83 -21.42
N ILE A 204 -1.33 8.26 -21.84
CA ILE A 204 -1.54 9.52 -22.59
C ILE A 204 -2.69 10.38 -22.06
N ASN A 205 -3.38 9.96 -21.00
CA ASN A 205 -4.54 10.66 -20.47
C ASN A 205 -4.41 11.00 -19.00
N ILE A 206 -4.94 12.17 -18.61
CA ILE A 206 -5.34 12.42 -17.23
C ILE A 206 -6.71 11.79 -17.03
N VAL A 207 -6.82 10.84 -16.10
CA VAL A 207 -8.03 10.05 -15.89
C VAL A 207 -8.60 10.33 -14.50
N PRO A 208 -9.68 11.13 -14.39
CA PRO A 208 -10.36 11.33 -13.11
C PRO A 208 -10.96 10.03 -12.58
N ASN A 209 -10.72 9.74 -11.31
CA ASN A 209 -11.21 8.54 -10.63
C ASN A 209 -11.75 8.87 -9.25
N SER A 210 -12.64 8.02 -8.76
CA SER A 210 -12.97 7.98 -7.34
C SER A 210 -11.84 7.32 -6.54
N THR A 211 -11.71 7.69 -5.29
CA THR A 211 -10.83 7.02 -4.32
C THR A 211 -11.59 6.74 -3.04
N GLY A 212 -11.43 5.54 -2.49
CA GLY A 212 -11.94 5.19 -1.18
C GLY A 212 -11.00 5.57 -0.04
N ALA A 213 -9.82 6.16 -0.35
CA ALA A 213 -8.79 6.42 0.66
C ALA A 213 -9.26 7.39 1.76
N ALA A 214 -9.98 8.46 1.40
CA ALA A 214 -10.53 9.40 2.37
C ALA A 214 -11.54 8.73 3.32
N LYS A 215 -12.44 7.88 2.80
CA LYS A 215 -13.37 7.10 3.60
C LYS A 215 -12.64 6.09 4.50
N ALA A 216 -11.60 5.43 3.96
CA ALA A 216 -10.84 4.44 4.70
C ALA A 216 -10.03 5.03 5.87
N ILE A 217 -9.82 6.36 5.91
CA ILE A 217 -9.15 7.02 7.04
C ILE A 217 -9.91 6.80 8.34
N GLY A 218 -11.24 6.84 8.34
CA GLY A 218 -12.05 6.57 9.54
C GLY A 218 -11.83 5.18 10.14
N LEU A 219 -11.49 4.17 9.32
CA LEU A 219 -11.16 2.82 9.78
C LEU A 219 -9.77 2.75 10.46
N VAL A 220 -8.88 3.68 10.15
CA VAL A 220 -7.49 3.72 10.63
C VAL A 220 -7.33 4.75 11.75
N ILE A 221 -8.03 5.88 11.66
CA ILE A 221 -8.01 7.01 12.57
C ILE A 221 -9.45 7.40 12.87
N PRO A 222 -10.10 6.80 13.87
CA PRO A 222 -11.53 7.03 14.16
C PRO A 222 -11.91 8.50 14.38
N GLU A 223 -10.98 9.32 14.89
CA GLU A 223 -11.20 10.76 15.11
C GLU A 223 -11.38 11.56 13.81
N LEU A 224 -10.99 10.99 12.68
CA LEU A 224 -11.15 11.59 11.35
C LEU A 224 -12.32 10.99 10.54
N ASP A 225 -13.11 10.11 11.15
CA ASP A 225 -14.26 9.51 10.46
C ASP A 225 -15.25 10.60 10.02
N GLY A 226 -15.65 10.53 8.75
CA GLY A 226 -16.57 11.49 8.12
C GLY A 226 -16.00 12.90 7.89
N LYS A 227 -14.77 13.21 8.34
CA LYS A 227 -14.19 14.55 8.19
C LYS A 227 -13.49 14.77 6.85
N LEU A 228 -13.08 13.70 6.17
CA LEU A 228 -12.33 13.78 4.92
C LEU A 228 -13.15 13.26 3.73
N ILE A 229 -13.12 14.00 2.64
CA ILE A 229 -13.57 13.54 1.33
C ILE A 229 -12.42 13.58 0.33
N GLY A 230 -12.52 12.86 -0.79
CA GLY A 230 -11.36 12.80 -1.68
C GLY A 230 -11.65 12.43 -3.13
N SER A 231 -10.71 12.79 -3.98
CA SER A 231 -10.67 12.47 -5.40
C SER A 231 -9.30 11.96 -5.83
N ALA A 232 -9.25 11.32 -7.00
CA ALA A 232 -8.02 10.84 -7.59
C ALA A 232 -7.93 11.27 -9.05
N GLN A 233 -6.72 11.61 -9.49
CA GLN A 233 -6.40 11.86 -10.88
C GLN A 233 -5.27 10.90 -11.29
N ARG A 234 -5.53 9.98 -12.23
CA ARG A 234 -4.47 9.16 -12.81
C ARG A 234 -3.77 9.95 -13.89
N VAL A 235 -2.43 9.91 -13.89
CA VAL A 235 -1.57 10.67 -14.81
C VAL A 235 -0.59 9.76 -15.53
N PRO A 236 -0.02 10.19 -16.69
CA PRO A 236 0.86 9.36 -17.52
C PRO A 236 2.28 9.18 -16.96
N VAL A 237 2.40 8.70 -15.72
CA VAL A 237 3.68 8.30 -15.10
C VAL A 237 3.58 6.87 -14.60
N PRO A 238 4.66 6.06 -14.67
CA PRO A 238 4.59 4.63 -14.37
C PRO A 238 4.57 4.32 -12.86
N SER A 239 5.17 5.16 -12.03
CA SER A 239 5.15 5.13 -10.57
C SER A 239 5.55 6.50 -10.02
N GLY A 240 5.40 6.71 -8.71
CA GLY A 240 5.60 8.01 -8.07
C GLY A 240 4.31 8.83 -8.08
N SER A 241 3.60 8.78 -6.96
CA SER A 241 2.30 9.42 -6.74
C SER A 241 2.41 10.44 -5.61
N ILE A 242 1.49 11.39 -5.59
CA ILE A 242 1.46 12.45 -4.57
C ILE A 242 0.04 12.56 -3.99
N THR A 243 -0.03 12.73 -2.67
CA THR A 243 -1.28 13.03 -1.96
C THR A 243 -1.23 14.44 -1.41
N ILE A 244 -2.24 15.23 -1.73
CA ILE A 244 -2.48 16.59 -1.24
C ILE A 244 -3.66 16.53 -0.28
N LEU A 245 -3.49 17.04 0.92
CA LEU A 245 -4.58 17.22 1.88
C LEU A 245 -4.75 18.71 2.15
N ASP A 246 -5.83 19.28 1.65
CA ASP A 246 -6.33 20.59 2.03
C ASP A 246 -7.28 20.40 3.22
N ALA A 247 -6.99 21.02 4.35
CA ALA A 247 -7.74 20.83 5.59
C ALA A 247 -8.04 22.15 6.31
N THR A 248 -9.23 22.18 6.93
CA THR A 248 -9.59 23.24 7.86
C THR A 248 -9.24 22.80 9.27
N LEU A 249 -8.35 23.56 9.92
CA LEU A 249 -7.94 23.33 11.31
C LEU A 249 -8.66 24.29 12.26
N LYS A 250 -8.98 23.79 13.45
CA LYS A 250 -9.38 24.62 14.58
C LYS A 250 -8.18 24.86 15.50
N ASP A 251 -7.85 26.11 15.76
CA ASP A 251 -6.79 26.49 16.71
C ASP A 251 -7.23 27.67 17.60
N GLU A 252 -7.49 27.39 18.87
CA GLU A 252 -7.89 28.38 19.86
C GLU A 252 -6.71 29.23 20.35
N THR A 253 -5.48 28.82 20.05
CA THR A 253 -4.26 29.53 20.46
C THR A 253 -3.74 30.47 19.40
N ASP A 254 -4.31 30.42 18.19
CA ASP A 254 -3.96 31.30 17.05
C ASP A 254 -2.48 31.22 16.64
N THR A 255 -1.91 30.00 16.68
CA THR A 255 -0.48 29.71 16.48
C THR A 255 -0.14 28.83 15.29
N VAL A 256 -1.15 28.47 14.46
CA VAL A 256 -0.89 27.67 13.25
C VAL A 256 0.02 28.44 12.29
N SER A 257 1.12 27.81 11.90
CA SER A 257 2.08 28.36 10.93
C SER A 257 2.66 27.22 10.08
N VAL A 258 3.26 27.56 8.95
CA VAL A 258 3.97 26.62 8.07
C VAL A 258 5.10 25.93 8.85
N GLU A 259 5.89 26.71 9.59
CA GLU A 259 7.00 26.21 10.40
C GLU A 259 6.51 25.22 11.47
N GLY A 260 5.43 25.57 12.19
CA GLY A 260 4.88 24.69 13.24
C GLY A 260 4.31 23.38 12.69
N ILE A 261 3.69 23.41 11.50
CA ILE A 261 3.25 22.18 10.80
C ILE A 261 4.47 21.36 10.41
N ASN A 262 5.47 21.96 9.76
CA ASN A 262 6.66 21.26 9.31
C ASN A 262 7.47 20.65 10.47
N GLU A 263 7.59 21.36 11.59
CA GLU A 263 8.21 20.84 12.81
C GLU A 263 7.44 19.64 13.38
N ALA A 264 6.10 19.69 13.42
CA ALA A 264 5.28 18.58 13.87
C ALA A 264 5.44 17.34 12.97
N MET A 265 5.48 17.54 11.65
CA MET A 265 5.71 16.45 10.69
C MET A 265 7.13 15.88 10.82
N LYS A 266 8.14 16.72 10.96
CA LYS A 266 9.54 16.32 11.18
C LYS A 266 9.71 15.51 12.46
N ALA A 267 9.06 15.94 13.55
CA ALA A 267 9.07 15.23 14.82
C ALA A 267 8.35 13.87 14.78
N ALA A 268 7.37 13.71 13.90
CA ALA A 268 6.65 12.46 13.70
C ALA A 268 7.36 11.48 12.74
N ALA A 269 8.43 11.91 12.06
CA ALA A 269 9.15 11.10 11.08
C ALA A 269 9.75 9.84 11.72
N ASN A 270 9.68 8.74 11.01
CA ASN A 270 10.17 7.42 11.42
C ASN A 270 10.45 6.54 10.19
N GLU A 271 10.69 5.24 10.38
CA GLU A 271 10.98 4.30 9.29
C GLU A 271 9.87 4.15 8.23
N SER A 272 8.63 4.53 8.54
CA SER A 272 7.48 4.41 7.64
C SER A 272 6.93 5.76 7.16
N PHE A 273 7.21 6.83 7.89
CA PHE A 273 6.82 8.21 7.59
C PHE A 273 8.06 9.09 7.49
N GLY A 274 8.45 9.43 6.27
CA GLY A 274 9.62 10.26 5.99
C GLY A 274 9.28 11.76 5.95
N TYR A 275 10.32 12.58 5.97
CA TYR A 275 10.28 14.03 5.87
C TYR A 275 11.34 14.51 4.89
N THR A 276 11.01 15.45 4.00
CA THR A 276 11.96 16.05 3.06
C THR A 276 11.77 17.55 2.95
N GLU A 277 12.87 18.25 2.68
CA GLU A 277 12.93 19.65 2.28
C GLU A 277 13.51 19.80 0.85
N GLU A 278 13.68 18.68 0.14
CA GLU A 278 14.17 18.66 -1.23
C GLU A 278 13.03 18.87 -2.24
N GLU A 279 13.32 19.52 -3.35
CA GLU A 279 12.39 19.79 -4.44
C GLU A 279 12.27 18.56 -5.35
N LEU A 280 11.52 17.55 -4.90
CA LEU A 280 11.37 16.26 -5.56
C LEU A 280 10.29 16.27 -6.65
N VAL A 281 10.45 15.34 -7.60
CA VAL A 281 9.43 15.01 -8.61
C VAL A 281 9.15 13.51 -8.60
N SER A 282 8.12 13.08 -9.31
CA SER A 282 7.61 11.70 -9.26
C SER A 282 8.65 10.62 -9.59
N SER A 283 9.64 10.90 -10.45
CA SER A 283 10.70 9.94 -10.79
C SER A 283 11.68 9.67 -9.64
N ASP A 284 11.85 10.64 -8.73
CA ASP A 284 12.75 10.53 -7.59
C ASP A 284 12.18 9.61 -6.50
N ILE A 285 10.87 9.35 -6.58
CA ILE A 285 10.12 8.56 -5.60
C ILE A 285 10.17 7.06 -5.90
N ILE A 286 10.56 6.68 -7.13
CA ILE A 286 10.58 5.27 -7.55
C ILE A 286 11.59 4.48 -6.71
N GLY A 287 11.11 3.39 -6.11
CA GLY A 287 11.91 2.54 -5.22
C GLY A 287 11.94 3.00 -3.77
N MET A 288 11.26 4.09 -3.42
CA MET A 288 11.18 4.59 -2.04
C MET A 288 10.47 3.59 -1.12
N GLU A 289 10.96 3.46 0.11
CA GLU A 289 10.42 2.53 1.13
C GLU A 289 9.50 3.21 2.16
N TYR A 290 9.56 4.53 2.32
CA TYR A 290 8.59 5.22 3.18
C TYR A 290 7.17 5.03 2.65
N GLY A 291 6.23 4.67 3.50
CA GLY A 291 4.81 4.61 3.15
C GLY A 291 4.25 5.96 2.73
N SER A 292 4.83 7.01 3.30
CA SER A 292 4.51 8.42 3.07
C SER A 292 5.77 9.25 3.30
N LEU A 293 6.14 10.09 2.33
CA LEU A 293 7.25 11.05 2.46
C LEU A 293 6.67 12.46 2.44
N PHE A 294 6.60 13.08 3.61
CA PHE A 294 6.09 14.45 3.75
C PHE A 294 7.02 15.45 3.06
N ASP A 295 6.44 16.31 2.22
CA ASP A 295 7.14 17.36 1.48
C ASP A 295 6.91 18.72 2.15
N ALA A 296 7.89 19.16 2.94
CA ALA A 296 7.82 20.42 3.68
C ALA A 296 7.82 21.66 2.78
N THR A 297 8.30 21.52 1.54
CA THR A 297 8.36 22.64 0.56
C THR A 297 6.98 23.02 0.04
N GLN A 298 5.98 22.13 0.19
CA GLN A 298 4.62 22.31 -0.31
C GLN A 298 3.60 22.69 0.77
N THR A 299 4.05 22.90 2.00
CA THR A 299 3.16 23.29 3.11
C THR A 299 2.67 24.72 2.94
N LEU A 300 1.35 24.89 3.04
CA LEU A 300 0.71 26.21 3.04
C LEU A 300 -0.19 26.34 4.27
N ALA A 301 -0.28 27.52 4.84
CA ALA A 301 -1.19 27.84 5.94
C ALA A 301 -1.72 29.26 5.79
N GLN A 302 -3.04 29.40 5.95
CA GLN A 302 -3.72 30.70 5.87
C GLN A 302 -4.80 30.77 6.93
N ARG A 303 -4.81 31.88 7.71
CA ARG A 303 -5.94 32.18 8.59
C ARG A 303 -7.15 32.60 7.76
N CYS A 304 -8.29 31.92 7.94
CA CYS A 304 -9.53 32.23 7.20
C CYS A 304 -10.70 32.64 8.09
N GLY A 305 -10.51 32.66 9.42
CA GLY A 305 -11.52 33.09 10.39
C GLY A 305 -10.97 33.15 11.81
N THR A 306 -11.84 33.43 12.78
CA THR A 306 -11.45 33.38 14.19
C THR A 306 -11.20 31.93 14.59
N ASN A 307 -9.97 31.62 15.02
CA ASN A 307 -9.52 30.28 15.39
C ASN A 307 -9.63 29.23 14.26
N ILE A 308 -9.72 29.66 13.00
CA ILE A 308 -9.87 28.77 11.83
C ILE A 308 -8.76 29.04 10.82
N TYR A 309 -8.11 27.99 10.41
CA TYR A 309 -7.03 27.99 9.42
C TYR A 309 -7.32 27.02 8.29
N GLU A 310 -7.04 27.42 7.07
CA GLU A 310 -6.91 26.51 5.93
C GLU A 310 -5.44 26.19 5.73
N VAL A 311 -5.14 24.90 5.62
CA VAL A 311 -3.79 24.40 5.43
C VAL A 311 -3.74 23.40 4.29
N ARG A 312 -2.60 23.37 3.61
CA ARG A 312 -2.24 22.33 2.65
C ARG A 312 -1.01 21.60 3.16
N VAL A 313 -1.10 20.28 3.17
CA VAL A 313 0.03 19.38 3.42
C VAL A 313 0.11 18.36 2.31
N VAL A 314 1.34 17.97 1.97
CA VAL A 314 1.62 17.15 0.79
C VAL A 314 2.57 16.01 1.15
N ALA A 315 2.33 14.83 0.61
CA ALA A 315 3.23 13.70 0.76
C ALA A 315 3.35 12.88 -0.52
N TRP A 316 4.55 12.40 -0.77
CA TRP A 316 4.91 11.51 -1.87
C TRP A 316 4.82 10.04 -1.45
N TYR A 317 4.56 9.16 -2.41
CA TYR A 317 4.64 7.71 -2.22
C TYR A 317 4.91 6.98 -3.54
N ASP A 318 5.79 6.01 -3.53
CA ASP A 318 5.82 5.01 -4.60
C ASP A 318 4.58 4.10 -4.42
N ASN A 319 3.61 4.22 -5.30
CA ASN A 319 2.36 3.47 -5.18
C ASN A 319 2.54 1.95 -5.25
N GLU A 320 3.73 1.46 -5.61
CA GLU A 320 4.12 0.05 -5.58
C GLU A 320 5.07 -0.23 -4.41
N ASN A 321 6.31 0.29 -4.43
CA ASN A 321 7.34 -0.08 -3.46
C ASN A 321 7.07 0.46 -2.04
N SER A 322 6.62 1.71 -1.88
CA SER A 322 6.22 2.25 -0.58
C SER A 322 5.12 1.42 0.06
N TYR A 323 4.10 1.05 -0.74
CA TYR A 323 2.99 0.23 -0.28
C TYR A 323 3.45 -1.17 0.14
N VAL A 324 4.29 -1.81 -0.67
CA VAL A 324 4.87 -3.11 -0.37
C VAL A 324 5.69 -3.06 0.92
N SER A 325 6.50 -2.03 1.12
CA SER A 325 7.31 -1.86 2.33
C SER A 325 6.44 -1.75 3.59
N GLN A 326 5.32 -1.02 3.53
CA GLN A 326 4.35 -0.96 4.62
C GLN A 326 3.70 -2.32 4.92
N MET A 327 3.36 -3.05 3.87
CA MET A 327 2.78 -4.37 3.98
C MET A 327 3.77 -5.37 4.58
N VAL A 328 5.04 -5.35 4.16
CA VAL A 328 6.11 -6.20 4.74
C VAL A 328 6.38 -5.83 6.20
N ARG A 329 6.37 -4.54 6.57
CA ARG A 329 6.43 -4.12 7.99
C ARG A 329 5.25 -4.68 8.80
N THR A 330 4.05 -4.69 8.21
CA THR A 330 2.86 -5.30 8.84
C THR A 330 3.03 -6.81 9.03
N LEU A 331 3.60 -7.52 8.03
CA LEU A 331 3.94 -8.95 8.17
C LEU A 331 4.95 -9.17 9.31
N ARG A 332 6.01 -8.36 9.39
CA ARG A 332 6.98 -8.42 10.50
C ARG A 332 6.34 -8.22 11.86
N TYR A 333 5.36 -7.34 11.96
CA TYR A 333 4.64 -7.13 13.21
C TYR A 333 3.74 -8.32 13.57
N LEU A 334 3.05 -8.89 12.58
CA LEU A 334 2.17 -10.06 12.75
C LEU A 334 2.90 -11.33 13.21
N LYS A 335 4.20 -11.44 12.98
CA LYS A 335 5.02 -12.56 13.49
C LYS A 335 4.89 -12.79 15.00
N LYS A 336 4.53 -11.76 15.76
CA LYS A 336 4.30 -11.86 17.22
C LYS A 336 3.10 -12.73 17.57
N PHE A 337 2.23 -13.03 16.59
CA PHE A 337 0.94 -13.67 16.79
C PHE A 337 0.74 -14.97 15.98
N VAL A 338 1.83 -15.57 15.43
CA VAL A 338 1.81 -16.82 14.66
C VAL A 338 2.65 -17.93 15.27
#